data_c3bf8239acc356a7052c3577e36dd04d
#
_entry.id   c3bf8239acc356a7052c3577e36dd04d
#
_cell.length_a   1.000
_cell.length_b   1.000
_cell.length_c   1.000
_cell.angle_alpha   90.00
_cell.angle_beta   90.00
_cell.angle_gamma   90.00
#
_symmetry.space_group_name_H-M   'P 1'
#
loop_
_entity.id
_entity.type
_entity.pdbx_description
1 polymer ?
#
loop_
_entity_poly.entity_id
_entity_poly.type
_entity_poly.pdbx_seq_one_letter_code
_entity_poly.pdbx_strand_id
1 'polypeptide(L)'
;MIVPKHYENLNMLHENTMPYRSYYVPASACMGALVHDREKSDRIEFLNGNWKFRFYESIYDLQEKFYEENYDTNGFGEIPVPGIWQNFGYDEHQYTNVRYPIPLDPPYVPQDNPCGAYVHEFEYEKD
;
A
#
# COMPACT_ATOMS: atom_id res chain seq x y z
N MET A 1 -1.37 12.74 -14.41
CA MET A 1 -1.44 12.12 -13.07
C MET A 1 -2.74 11.34 -12.97
N ILE A 2 -2.66 10.05 -12.62
CA ILE A 2 -3.83 9.16 -12.50
C ILE A 2 -4.37 9.09 -11.06
N VAL A 3 -3.56 9.51 -10.08
CA VAL A 3 -3.94 9.54 -8.66
C VAL A 3 -4.64 10.86 -8.36
N PRO A 4 -5.87 10.84 -7.84
CA PRO A 4 -6.53 12.07 -7.40
C PRO A 4 -5.82 12.69 -6.21
N LYS A 5 -5.82 14.02 -6.12
CA LYS A 5 -5.12 14.76 -5.05
C LYS A 5 -5.86 14.71 -3.70
N HIS A 6 -6.33 13.55 -3.28
CA HIS A 6 -7.00 13.38 -1.99
C HIS A 6 -6.06 13.69 -0.83
N TYR A 7 -4.77 13.44 -0.99
CA TYR A 7 -3.72 13.74 -0.02
C TYR A 7 -3.50 15.24 0.25
N GLU A 8 -4.04 16.13 -0.60
CA GLU A 8 -4.06 17.59 -0.40
C GLU A 8 -5.46 18.12 -0.02
N ASN A 9 -6.42 17.24 0.28
CA ASN A 9 -7.79 17.62 0.57
C ASN A 9 -8.24 17.12 1.95
N LEU A 10 -8.23 18.02 2.93
CA LEU A 10 -8.62 17.72 4.31
C LEU A 10 -10.07 17.26 4.48
N ASN A 11 -10.94 17.46 3.48
CA ASN A 11 -12.31 16.99 3.50
C ASN A 11 -12.49 15.59 2.90
N MET A 12 -11.45 15.03 2.29
CA MET A 12 -11.46 13.71 1.67
C MET A 12 -10.56 12.76 2.45
N LEU A 13 -11.00 12.37 3.65
CA LEU A 13 -10.23 11.48 4.52
C LEU A 13 -10.45 10.00 4.19
N HIS A 14 -11.55 9.67 3.53
CA HIS A 14 -11.97 8.31 3.22
C HIS A 14 -12.64 8.24 1.86
N GLU A 15 -12.19 7.29 1.05
CA GLU A 15 -12.84 6.91 -0.19
C GLU A 15 -12.84 5.38 -0.29
N ASN A 16 -14.00 4.77 -0.51
CA ASN A 16 -14.17 3.31 -0.61
C ASN A 16 -13.63 2.53 0.60
N THR A 17 -13.64 3.14 1.78
CA THR A 17 -13.20 2.51 3.03
C THR A 17 -14.38 2.03 3.86
N MET A 18 -14.20 0.91 4.54
CA MET A 18 -15.20 0.42 5.50
C MET A 18 -15.22 1.29 6.76
N PRO A 19 -16.34 1.34 7.50
CA PRO A 19 -16.39 2.01 8.80
C PRO A 19 -15.33 1.48 9.76
N TYR A 20 -14.84 2.35 10.65
CA TYR A 20 -13.91 1.97 11.70
C TYR A 20 -14.49 0.89 12.61
N ARG A 21 -13.65 -0.04 13.01
CA ARG A 21 -13.96 -1.08 14.00
C ARG A 21 -12.71 -1.47 14.78
N SER A 22 -12.92 -2.07 15.95
CA SER A 22 -11.83 -2.62 16.73
C SER A 22 -11.14 -3.77 15.99
N TYR A 23 -9.87 -3.97 16.29
CA TYR A 23 -9.13 -5.12 15.79
C TYR A 23 -9.72 -6.43 16.31
N TYR A 24 -9.83 -7.40 15.43
CA TYR A 24 -10.18 -8.78 15.74
C TYR A 24 -9.59 -9.72 14.68
N VAL A 25 -9.45 -10.99 15.02
CA VAL A 25 -9.09 -12.03 14.07
C VAL A 25 -10.39 -12.64 13.54
N PRO A 26 -10.77 -12.42 12.26
CA PRO A 26 -11.97 -13.05 11.70
C PRO A 26 -11.77 -14.56 11.64
N ALA A 27 -12.83 -15.31 11.92
CA ALA A 27 -12.82 -16.77 11.79
C ALA A 27 -14.26 -17.25 11.53
N SER A 28 -14.42 -18.39 10.86
CA SER A 28 -15.73 -19.00 10.70
C SER A 28 -16.22 -19.64 12.00
N ALA A 29 -17.53 -19.88 12.08
CA ALA A 29 -18.14 -20.61 13.18
C ALA A 29 -17.63 -22.06 13.30
N CYS A 30 -17.12 -22.62 12.20
CA CYS A 30 -16.56 -23.97 12.19
C CYS A 30 -15.28 -24.12 13.02
N MET A 31 -14.57 -23.02 13.31
CA MET A 31 -13.38 -23.03 14.15
C MET A 31 -13.69 -23.24 15.65
N GLY A 32 -14.94 -23.09 16.05
CA GLY A 32 -15.47 -23.51 17.37
C GLY A 32 -14.95 -22.77 18.60
N ALA A 33 -13.96 -21.88 18.46
CA ALA A 33 -13.34 -21.13 19.54
C ALA A 33 -12.85 -19.77 19.05
N LEU A 34 -12.54 -18.85 19.99
CA LEU A 34 -11.90 -17.59 19.63
C LEU A 34 -10.49 -17.87 19.06
N VAL A 35 -10.25 -17.37 17.85
CA VAL A 35 -8.96 -17.46 17.19
C VAL A 35 -8.15 -16.22 17.54
N HIS A 36 -7.03 -16.40 18.25
CA HIS A 36 -6.13 -15.32 18.62
C HIS A 36 -4.94 -15.18 17.66
N ASP A 37 -4.63 -16.26 16.95
CA ASP A 37 -3.53 -16.35 16.02
C ASP A 37 -4.05 -16.19 14.59
N ARG A 38 -3.60 -15.15 13.90
CA ARG A 38 -4.03 -14.83 12.53
C ARG A 38 -3.71 -15.95 11.55
N GLU A 39 -2.57 -16.62 11.74
CA GLU A 39 -2.10 -17.70 10.86
C GLU A 39 -2.98 -18.97 10.93
N LYS A 40 -3.78 -19.07 11.98
CA LYS A 40 -4.70 -20.20 12.19
C LYS A 40 -6.11 -19.92 11.70
N SER A 41 -6.39 -18.70 11.28
CA SER A 41 -7.73 -18.34 10.83
C SER A 41 -8.02 -18.89 9.43
N ASP A 42 -9.21 -19.44 9.25
CA ASP A 42 -9.78 -19.85 7.96
C ASP A 42 -10.37 -18.67 7.16
N ARG A 43 -10.25 -17.44 7.66
CA ARG A 43 -10.79 -16.21 7.05
C ARG A 43 -9.73 -15.15 6.81
N ILE A 44 -8.45 -15.53 6.86
CA ILE A 44 -7.33 -14.64 6.60
C ILE A 44 -6.44 -15.27 5.53
N GLU A 45 -6.24 -14.55 4.45
CA GLU A 45 -5.23 -14.86 3.45
C GLU A 45 -4.04 -13.92 3.62
N PHE A 46 -2.82 -14.48 3.59
CA PHE A 46 -1.59 -13.71 3.70
C PHE A 46 -1.01 -13.46 2.32
N LEU A 47 -0.94 -12.20 1.95
CA LEU A 47 -0.37 -11.77 0.67
C LEU A 47 1.13 -11.40 0.80
N ASN A 48 1.82 -11.93 1.82
CA ASN A 48 3.25 -11.71 2.03
C ASN A 48 4.06 -12.37 0.91
N GLY A 49 5.21 -11.80 0.58
CA GLY A 49 6.09 -12.37 -0.43
C GLY A 49 6.65 -11.32 -1.37
N ASN A 50 7.16 -11.76 -2.51
CA ASN A 50 7.67 -10.84 -3.52
C ASN A 50 6.52 -10.30 -4.37
N TRP A 51 6.46 -8.98 -4.45
CA TRP A 51 5.50 -8.25 -5.28
C TRP A 51 6.22 -7.60 -6.44
N LYS A 52 5.59 -7.48 -7.57
CA LYS A 52 6.02 -6.60 -8.66
C LYS A 52 6.02 -5.17 -8.17
N PHE A 53 7.13 -4.45 -8.42
CA PHE A 53 7.33 -3.11 -7.90
C PHE A 53 7.96 -2.17 -8.93
N ARG A 54 7.43 -0.95 -9.01
CA ARG A 54 8.04 0.13 -9.77
C ARG A 54 8.02 1.42 -8.96
N PHE A 55 9.21 1.99 -8.80
CA PHE A 55 9.41 3.26 -8.10
C PHE A 55 9.30 4.43 -9.08
N TYR A 56 8.70 5.51 -8.62
CA TYR A 56 8.62 6.79 -9.32
C TYR A 56 9.12 7.89 -8.39
N GLU A 57 10.00 8.76 -8.87
CA GLU A 57 10.56 9.87 -8.08
C GLU A 57 9.51 10.92 -7.73
N SER A 58 8.48 11.01 -8.56
CA SER A 58 7.32 11.86 -8.31
C SER A 58 6.02 11.14 -8.67
N ILE A 59 4.96 11.42 -7.90
CA ILE A 59 3.61 10.95 -8.21
C ILE A 59 3.11 11.48 -9.58
N TYR A 60 3.70 12.55 -10.09
CA TYR A 60 3.38 13.08 -11.42
C TYR A 60 3.95 12.23 -12.55
N ASP A 61 4.98 11.42 -12.28
CA ASP A 61 5.58 10.49 -13.25
C ASP A 61 4.73 9.22 -13.40
N LEU A 62 3.88 8.92 -12.43
CA LEU A 62 2.94 7.81 -12.48
C LEU A 62 1.74 8.19 -13.38
N GLN A 63 1.78 7.78 -14.63
CA GLN A 63 0.73 8.07 -15.62
C GLN A 63 0.06 6.81 -16.15
N GLU A 64 0.70 5.67 -16.02
CA GLU A 64 0.18 4.38 -16.46
C GLU A 64 -0.85 3.85 -15.46
N LYS A 65 -1.91 3.26 -15.99
CA LYS A 65 -2.95 2.61 -15.19
C LYS A 65 -2.55 1.18 -14.83
N PHE A 66 -1.51 1.04 -14.03
CA PHE A 66 -0.91 -0.24 -13.63
C PHE A 66 -1.88 -1.19 -12.91
N TYR A 67 -3.01 -0.70 -12.47
CA TYR A 67 -4.07 -1.46 -11.79
C TYR A 67 -5.08 -2.12 -12.77
N GLU A 68 -4.95 -1.92 -14.08
CA GLU A 68 -5.79 -2.60 -15.06
C GLU A 68 -5.33 -4.05 -15.24
N GLU A 69 -6.29 -4.99 -15.34
CA GLU A 69 -6.03 -6.45 -15.41
C GLU A 69 -5.04 -6.87 -16.50
N ASN A 70 -5.01 -6.16 -17.62
CA ASN A 70 -4.15 -6.49 -18.76
C ASN A 70 -2.87 -5.63 -18.80
N TYR A 71 -2.53 -4.93 -17.73
CA TYR A 71 -1.33 -4.11 -17.70
C TYR A 71 -0.07 -4.98 -17.72
N ASP A 72 0.86 -4.69 -18.63
CA ASP A 72 2.14 -5.39 -18.73
C ASP A 72 3.11 -4.94 -17.63
N THR A 73 3.35 -5.82 -16.67
CA THR A 73 4.28 -5.60 -15.55
C THR A 73 5.69 -6.12 -15.82
N ASN A 74 6.04 -6.54 -17.03
CA ASN A 74 7.39 -7.06 -17.35
C ASN A 74 8.53 -6.07 -17.08
N GLY A 75 8.24 -4.76 -17.08
CA GLY A 75 9.19 -3.71 -16.72
C GLY A 75 9.29 -3.40 -15.23
N PHE A 76 8.56 -4.12 -14.37
CA PHE A 76 8.62 -3.95 -12.93
C PHE A 76 9.76 -4.79 -12.34
N GLY A 77 10.41 -4.28 -11.28
CA GLY A 77 11.26 -5.09 -10.42
C GLY A 77 10.43 -5.91 -9.43
N GLU A 78 11.11 -6.45 -8.43
CA GLU A 78 10.47 -7.16 -7.31
C GLU A 78 10.92 -6.58 -5.98
N ILE A 79 10.01 -6.57 -5.01
CA ILE A 79 10.29 -6.12 -3.66
C ILE A 79 9.56 -7.04 -2.66
N PRO A 80 10.19 -7.43 -1.54
CA PRO A 80 9.50 -8.19 -0.51
C PRO A 80 8.49 -7.34 0.25
N VAL A 81 7.30 -7.91 0.50
CA VAL A 81 6.22 -7.32 1.28
C VAL A 81 5.88 -8.27 2.44
N PRO A 82 5.81 -7.80 3.69
CA PRO A 82 5.98 -6.42 4.14
C PRO A 82 7.44 -5.93 4.07
N GLY A 83 7.61 -4.65 3.77
CA GLY A 83 8.92 -4.00 3.71
C GLY A 83 8.77 -2.52 3.35
N ILE A 84 9.84 -1.77 3.50
CA ILE A 84 9.93 -0.37 3.06
C ILE A 84 10.94 -0.26 1.92
N TRP A 85 10.60 0.46 0.89
CA TRP A 85 11.41 0.54 -0.32
C TRP A 85 12.82 1.13 -0.11
N GLN A 86 13.01 1.99 0.92
CA GLN A 86 14.31 2.54 1.28
C GLN A 86 15.33 1.45 1.64
N ASN A 87 14.90 0.33 2.22
CA ASN A 87 15.78 -0.80 2.54
C ASN A 87 16.25 -1.58 1.29
N PHE A 88 15.63 -1.32 0.14
CA PHE A 88 15.91 -2.01 -1.12
C PHE A 88 16.54 -1.09 -2.17
N GLY A 89 17.06 0.07 -1.73
CA GLY A 89 17.81 0.99 -2.58
C GLY A 89 16.98 2.00 -3.36
N TYR A 90 15.71 2.15 -2.98
CA TYR A 90 14.83 3.19 -3.53
C TYR A 90 14.67 4.29 -2.50
N ASP A 91 14.90 5.57 -2.92
CA ASP A 91 14.79 6.72 -2.04
C ASP A 91 15.79 6.70 -0.86
N GLU A 92 15.73 7.66 0.03
CA GLU A 92 16.61 7.81 1.18
C GLU A 92 15.85 7.71 2.50
N HIS A 93 16.55 7.23 3.54
CA HIS A 93 16.03 7.27 4.90
C HIS A 93 16.02 8.70 5.44
N GLN A 94 14.86 9.17 5.89
CA GLN A 94 14.70 10.50 6.47
C GLN A 94 14.78 10.45 8.00
N TYR A 95 15.68 11.23 8.59
CA TYR A 95 15.75 11.39 10.04
C TYR A 95 14.95 12.61 10.47
N THR A 96 13.78 12.38 11.03
CA THR A 96 12.74 13.40 11.18
C THR A 96 12.61 14.02 12.57
N ASN A 97 13.37 13.59 13.58
CA ASN A 97 13.20 14.09 14.95
C ASN A 97 13.74 15.51 15.19
N VAL A 98 14.54 16.05 14.27
CA VAL A 98 15.12 17.39 14.36
C VAL A 98 14.64 18.32 13.26
N ARG A 99 14.33 17.76 12.09
CA ARG A 99 13.88 18.52 10.92
C ARG A 99 12.71 17.82 10.26
N TYR A 100 11.74 18.60 9.81
CA TYR A 100 10.75 18.11 8.87
C TYR A 100 11.42 17.88 7.51
N PRO A 101 11.19 16.74 6.85
CA PRO A 101 11.77 16.44 5.54
C PRO A 101 11.15 17.28 4.42
N ILE A 102 10.00 17.88 4.66
CA ILE A 102 9.25 18.68 3.69
C ILE A 102 8.93 20.07 4.26
N PRO A 103 8.73 21.11 3.41
CA PRO A 103 8.23 22.41 3.84
C PRO A 103 6.88 22.30 4.55
N LEU A 104 6.68 23.13 5.59
CA LEU A 104 5.40 23.21 6.29
C LEU A 104 4.45 24.14 5.52
N ASP A 105 3.66 23.58 4.63
CA ASP A 105 2.66 24.28 3.81
C ASP A 105 1.37 23.45 3.65
N PRO A 106 0.70 23.10 4.77
CA PRO A 106 -0.50 22.27 4.68
C PRO A 106 -1.65 22.99 3.94
N PRO A 107 -2.45 22.26 3.13
CA PRO A 107 -2.44 20.80 2.95
C PRO A 107 -1.50 20.30 1.83
N TYR A 108 -0.64 21.15 1.30
CA TYR A 108 0.16 20.86 0.12
C TYR A 108 1.40 20.04 0.46
N VAL A 109 1.80 19.20 -0.50
CA VAL A 109 3.04 18.40 -0.45
C VAL A 109 3.96 18.80 -1.60
N PRO A 110 5.29 18.58 -1.49
CA PRO A 110 6.22 18.82 -2.58
C PRO A 110 5.85 18.08 -3.87
N GLN A 111 6.32 18.61 -5.00
CA GLN A 111 6.13 17.94 -6.29
C GLN A 111 7.02 16.71 -6.47
N ASP A 112 8.16 16.69 -5.80
CA ASP A 112 9.07 15.55 -5.66
C ASP A 112 8.56 14.56 -4.59
N ASN A 113 7.30 14.22 -4.64
CA ASN A 113 6.63 13.29 -3.76
C ASN A 113 6.72 11.88 -4.36
N PRO A 114 7.68 11.03 -3.92
CA PRO A 114 7.90 9.73 -4.51
C PRO A 114 6.73 8.79 -4.24
N CYS A 115 6.53 7.84 -5.15
CA CYS A 115 5.54 6.80 -4.98
C CYS A 115 5.98 5.47 -5.58
N GLY A 116 5.36 4.39 -5.11
CA GLY A 116 5.59 3.04 -5.61
C GLY A 116 4.31 2.38 -6.10
N ALA A 117 4.36 1.80 -7.30
CA ALA A 117 3.32 0.91 -7.78
C ALA A 117 3.65 -0.53 -7.38
N TYR A 118 2.74 -1.15 -6.65
CA TYR A 118 2.84 -2.54 -6.22
C TYR A 118 1.78 -3.37 -6.91
N VAL A 119 2.17 -4.49 -7.50
CA VAL A 119 1.24 -5.42 -8.15
C VAL A 119 1.53 -6.83 -7.64
N HIS A 120 0.50 -7.53 -7.22
CA HIS A 120 0.55 -8.92 -6.83
C HIS A 120 -0.66 -9.66 -7.36
N GLU A 121 -0.43 -10.79 -7.97
CA GLU A 121 -1.47 -11.68 -8.47
C GLU A 121 -1.58 -12.88 -7.54
N PHE A 122 -2.79 -13.21 -7.14
CA PHE A 122 -3.06 -14.37 -6.30
C PHE A 122 -4.40 -15.02 -6.69
N GLU A 123 -4.50 -16.30 -6.44
CA GLU A 123 -5.74 -17.03 -6.62
C GLU A 123 -6.63 -16.86 -5.38
N TYR A 124 -7.90 -16.59 -5.60
CA TYR A 124 -8.87 -16.47 -4.53
C TYR A 124 -10.06 -17.39 -4.78
N GLU A 125 -10.22 -18.37 -3.89
CA GLU A 125 -11.40 -19.24 -3.89
C GLU A 125 -12.49 -18.59 -3.02
N LYS A 126 -13.62 -18.33 -3.64
CA LYS A 126 -14.77 -17.82 -2.91
C LYS A 126 -15.61 -18.98 -2.38
N ASP A 127 -15.69 -19.11 -1.05
CA ASP A 127 -16.59 -20.05 -0.36
C ASP A 127 -18.07 -19.71 -0.57
#